data_86db6373e009d2152062d09a755a8bfe
#
_entry.id   86db6373e009d2152062d09a755a8bfe
#
_cell.length_a   1.000
_cell.length_b   1.000
_cell.length_c   1.000
_cell.angle_alpha   90.00
_cell.angle_beta   90.00
_cell.angle_gamma   90.00
#
_symmetry.space_group_name_H-M   'P 1'
#
loop_
_entity.id
_entity.type
_entity.pdbx_description
1 polymer ?
#
loop_
_entity_poly.entity_id
_entity_poly.type
_entity_poly.pdbx_seq_one_letter_code
_entity_poly.pdbx_strand_id
1 'polypeptide(L)'
;EITHVSVVHCETTTGILNPLKEIAHMVKMHGKKLIVDAMSSFGGVPLDVEELGIDFMISSANKCIQGVPGFGFIIARKSELQYCKGVSKSLSLDIYDQWDAMEKGHGKWRFTSPTHVVRAFKQAMDELAAEGGVEARHARYCRNHDVLVEGMRSLGFKTLLKDEVQSPVITSFLYPDKEFDFKEFYHKLKEKGFVIYPGKISQADTFRIGNIGDVFPEDF
;
A
#
# COMPACT_ATOMS: atom_id res chain seq x y z
N GLU A 1 19.86 10.48 19.85
CA GLU A 1 18.74 11.39 19.57
C GLU A 1 17.93 10.85 18.37
N ILE A 2 16.58 10.84 18.46
CA ILE A 2 15.69 10.46 17.35
C ILE A 2 15.65 11.62 16.34
N THR A 3 15.96 11.35 15.08
CA THR A 3 15.93 12.33 14.00
C THR A 3 14.79 12.07 13.00
N HIS A 4 14.42 10.81 12.81
CA HIS A 4 13.40 10.38 11.87
C HIS A 4 12.36 9.50 12.56
N VAL A 5 11.12 9.57 12.08
CA VAL A 5 10.02 8.68 12.42
C VAL A 5 9.60 7.97 11.14
N SER A 6 9.52 6.66 11.20
CA SER A 6 9.00 5.85 10.09
C SER A 6 7.66 5.24 10.48
N VAL A 7 6.69 5.30 9.57
CA VAL A 7 5.35 4.75 9.76
C VAL A 7 4.87 4.03 8.51
N VAL A 8 4.16 2.91 8.70
CA VAL A 8 3.41 2.23 7.64
C VAL A 8 2.00 2.83 7.60
N HIS A 9 1.56 3.32 6.44
CA HIS A 9 0.22 3.91 6.30
C HIS A 9 -0.88 2.82 6.35
N CYS A 10 -0.73 1.75 5.56
CA CYS A 10 -1.66 0.62 5.56
C CYS A 10 -0.92 -0.69 5.82
N GLU A 11 -1.14 -1.29 7.00
CA GLU A 11 -0.50 -2.55 7.39
C GLU A 11 -1.32 -3.75 6.90
N THR A 12 -0.81 -4.45 5.92
CA THR A 12 -1.53 -5.55 5.25
C THR A 12 -1.57 -6.86 6.01
N THR A 13 -0.82 -7.01 7.10
CA THR A 13 -0.92 -8.22 7.95
C THR A 13 -2.22 -8.24 8.75
N THR A 14 -2.71 -7.07 9.13
CA THR A 14 -3.93 -6.89 9.92
C THR A 14 -5.07 -6.25 9.14
N GLY A 15 -4.76 -5.36 8.20
CA GLY A 15 -5.70 -4.51 7.49
C GLY A 15 -5.86 -3.11 8.11
N ILE A 16 -5.02 -2.74 9.10
CA ILE A 16 -5.15 -1.44 9.76
C ILE A 16 -4.68 -0.29 8.86
N LEU A 17 -5.47 0.79 8.87
CA LEU A 17 -5.08 2.08 8.31
C LEU A 17 -4.65 3.00 9.46
N ASN A 18 -3.37 3.32 9.51
CA ASN A 18 -2.83 4.17 10.56
C ASN A 18 -3.25 5.64 10.36
N PRO A 19 -3.49 6.39 11.46
CA PRO A 19 -3.93 7.79 11.41
C PRO A 19 -2.77 8.71 11.00
N LEU A 20 -2.45 8.69 9.71
CA LEU A 20 -1.25 9.33 9.18
C LEU A 20 -1.25 10.85 9.37
N LYS A 21 -2.42 11.49 9.32
CA LYS A 21 -2.55 12.94 9.49
C LYS A 21 -2.12 13.38 10.91
N GLU A 22 -2.61 12.66 11.92
CA GLU A 22 -2.27 12.91 13.32
C GLU A 22 -0.80 12.61 13.60
N ILE A 23 -0.28 11.51 13.07
CA ILE A 23 1.13 11.15 13.19
C ILE A 23 2.02 12.20 12.53
N ALA A 24 1.71 12.63 11.32
CA ALA A 24 2.46 13.66 10.60
C ALA A 24 2.49 14.98 11.38
N HIS A 25 1.33 15.40 11.93
CA HIS A 25 1.24 16.58 12.78
C HIS A 25 2.18 16.49 13.98
N MET A 26 2.15 15.36 14.70
CA MET A 26 3.02 15.15 15.88
C MET A 26 4.50 15.13 15.50
N VAL A 27 4.86 14.47 14.43
CA VAL A 27 6.25 14.41 13.95
C VAL A 27 6.77 15.81 13.62
N LYS A 28 5.96 16.64 12.94
CA LYS A 28 6.28 18.04 12.63
C LYS A 28 6.44 18.90 13.86
N MET A 29 5.51 18.78 14.83
CA MET A 29 5.60 19.54 16.09
C MET A 29 6.92 19.29 16.85
N HIS A 30 7.47 18.08 16.71
CA HIS A 30 8.75 17.72 17.32
C HIS A 30 9.97 17.98 16.42
N GLY A 31 9.79 18.65 15.28
CA GLY A 31 10.88 18.97 14.34
C GLY A 31 11.58 17.75 13.75
N LYS A 32 10.89 16.62 13.65
CA LYS A 32 11.45 15.37 13.13
C LYS A 32 11.07 15.18 11.67
N LYS A 33 11.82 14.27 10.99
CA LYS A 33 11.56 13.89 9.60
C LYS A 33 10.60 12.70 9.55
N LEU A 34 9.70 12.73 8.59
CA LEU A 34 8.68 11.70 8.41
C LEU A 34 8.99 10.85 7.18
N ILE A 35 9.11 9.54 7.40
CA ILE A 35 9.23 8.51 6.37
C ILE A 35 7.94 7.69 6.39
N VAL A 36 7.25 7.61 5.25
CA VAL A 36 5.98 6.88 5.14
C VAL A 36 6.14 5.71 4.18
N ASP A 37 5.91 4.51 4.68
CA ASP A 37 5.63 3.35 3.84
C ASP A 37 4.16 3.38 3.43
N ALA A 38 3.89 3.79 2.19
CA ALA A 38 2.59 3.78 1.56
C ALA A 38 2.50 2.69 0.46
N MET A 39 3.28 1.62 0.61
CA MET A 39 3.40 0.53 -0.35
C MET A 39 2.03 -0.03 -0.76
N SER A 40 1.14 -0.20 0.19
CA SER A 40 -0.17 -0.82 -0.02
C SER A 40 -1.32 0.17 -0.25
N SER A 41 -1.12 1.45 0.03
CA SER A 41 -2.20 2.45 0.05
C SER A 41 -2.09 3.52 -1.02
N PHE A 42 -0.88 3.86 -1.47
CA PHE A 42 -0.69 4.95 -2.43
C PHE A 42 -1.36 4.66 -3.77
N GLY A 43 -2.17 5.61 -4.23
CA GLY A 43 -2.98 5.49 -5.43
C GLY A 43 -4.38 4.88 -5.22
N GLY A 44 -4.69 4.43 -3.99
CA GLY A 44 -6.01 3.88 -3.64
C GLY A 44 -6.59 4.42 -2.34
N VAL A 45 -5.76 5.08 -1.52
CA VAL A 45 -6.19 5.85 -0.35
C VAL A 45 -5.65 7.27 -0.53
N PRO A 46 -6.49 8.32 -0.43
CA PRO A 46 -6.04 9.70 -0.57
C PRO A 46 -4.90 10.02 0.40
N LEU A 47 -3.83 10.57 -0.17
CA LEU A 47 -2.63 10.96 0.55
C LEU A 47 -1.95 12.10 -0.19
N ASP A 48 -1.88 13.27 0.45
CA ASP A 48 -1.13 14.41 -0.06
C ASP A 48 0.22 14.52 0.67
N VAL A 49 1.30 14.28 -0.07
CA VAL A 49 2.67 14.25 0.46
C VAL A 49 3.11 15.64 0.94
N GLU A 50 2.66 16.70 0.26
CA GLU A 50 3.01 18.07 0.57
C GLU A 50 2.22 18.60 1.77
N GLU A 51 0.89 18.43 1.78
CA GLU A 51 0.02 18.84 2.88
C GLU A 51 0.44 18.19 4.21
N LEU A 52 0.70 16.88 4.17
CA LEU A 52 1.16 16.14 5.36
C LEU A 52 2.63 16.40 5.71
N GLY A 53 3.39 17.06 4.82
CA GLY A 53 4.81 17.37 4.99
C GLY A 53 5.67 16.12 5.14
N ILE A 54 5.35 15.10 4.40
CA ILE A 54 6.13 13.86 4.35
C ILE A 54 7.47 14.18 3.70
N ASP A 55 8.56 13.73 4.33
CA ASP A 55 9.90 13.95 3.80
C ASP A 55 10.30 12.86 2.79
N PHE A 56 9.89 11.61 3.05
CA PHE A 56 10.09 10.49 2.14
C PHE A 56 8.84 9.59 2.15
N MET A 57 8.23 9.36 1.00
CA MET A 57 7.14 8.41 0.82
C MET A 57 7.60 7.29 -0.11
N ILE A 58 7.39 6.05 0.31
CA ILE A 58 7.82 4.85 -0.41
C ILE A 58 6.58 4.11 -0.90
N SER A 59 6.58 3.74 -2.18
CA SER A 59 5.52 2.92 -2.75
C SER A 59 6.02 2.00 -3.86
N SER A 60 5.12 1.24 -4.48
CA SER A 60 5.42 0.29 -5.55
C SER A 60 4.43 0.38 -6.71
N ALA A 61 4.87 -0.12 -7.86
CA ALA A 61 4.08 -0.08 -9.08
C ALA A 61 2.81 -0.95 -9.04
N ASN A 62 2.81 -2.04 -8.24
CA ASN A 62 1.88 -3.17 -8.39
C ASN A 62 0.80 -3.28 -7.30
N LYS A 63 0.56 -2.26 -6.52
CA LYS A 63 -0.51 -2.25 -5.51
C LYS A 63 -1.69 -1.42 -6.01
N CYS A 64 -2.14 -0.44 -5.28
CA CYS A 64 -3.32 0.34 -5.65
C CYS A 64 -3.22 1.07 -7.00
N ILE A 65 -2.02 1.34 -7.51
CA ILE A 65 -1.83 1.89 -8.86
C ILE A 65 -2.13 0.85 -9.96
N GLN A 66 -2.11 -0.44 -9.63
CA GLN A 66 -2.45 -1.56 -10.54
C GLN A 66 -1.47 -1.77 -11.71
N GLY A 67 -0.21 -1.34 -11.55
CA GLY A 67 0.86 -1.72 -12.46
C GLY A 67 1.33 -3.16 -12.21
N VAL A 68 2.32 -3.60 -12.97
CA VAL A 68 2.95 -4.91 -12.76
C VAL A 68 4.11 -4.81 -11.76
N PRO A 69 4.42 -5.87 -10.99
CA PRO A 69 5.55 -5.86 -10.06
C PRO A 69 6.89 -5.74 -10.80
N GLY A 70 7.87 -5.06 -10.20
CA GLY A 70 9.23 -4.97 -10.75
C GLY A 70 10.03 -3.76 -10.30
N PHE A 71 9.41 -2.72 -9.71
CA PHE A 71 10.12 -1.64 -9.03
C PHE A 71 9.29 -1.00 -7.92
N GLY A 72 9.99 -0.42 -6.95
CA GLY A 72 9.44 0.56 -6.03
C GLY A 72 9.91 1.96 -6.40
N PHE A 73 9.23 2.98 -5.91
CA PHE A 73 9.61 4.36 -6.09
C PHE A 73 9.51 5.14 -4.79
N ILE A 74 10.24 6.25 -4.74
CA ILE A 74 10.27 7.13 -3.58
C ILE A 74 9.92 8.54 -4.06
N ILE A 75 8.95 9.16 -3.42
CA ILE A 75 8.70 10.60 -3.53
C ILE A 75 9.40 11.24 -2.33
N ALA A 76 10.36 12.12 -2.60
CA ALA A 76 11.19 12.71 -1.56
C ALA A 76 11.17 14.24 -1.63
N ARG A 77 11.17 14.89 -0.47
CA ARG A 77 11.42 16.33 -0.38
C ARG A 77 12.86 16.61 -0.83
N LYS A 78 13.01 17.42 -1.87
CA LYS A 78 14.31 17.67 -2.52
C LYS A 78 15.38 18.16 -1.54
N SER A 79 15.03 19.03 -0.59
CA SER A 79 15.96 19.49 0.45
C SER A 79 16.48 18.35 1.32
N GLU A 80 15.60 17.43 1.72
CA GLU A 80 15.97 16.29 2.57
C GLU A 80 16.81 15.27 1.79
N LEU A 81 16.47 15.06 0.52
CA LEU A 81 17.26 14.19 -0.36
C LEU A 81 18.70 14.66 -0.52
N GLN A 82 18.94 15.98 -0.54
CA GLN A 82 20.30 16.53 -0.61
C GLN A 82 21.14 16.21 0.62
N TYR A 83 20.55 16.09 1.81
CA TYR A 83 21.26 15.66 3.03
C TYR A 83 21.64 14.16 3.00
N CYS A 84 21.08 13.37 2.10
CA CYS A 84 21.42 11.95 1.95
C CYS A 84 22.75 11.72 1.21
N LYS A 85 23.37 12.77 0.64
CA LYS A 85 24.62 12.66 -0.12
C LYS A 85 25.73 12.02 0.69
N GLY A 86 26.23 10.87 0.22
CA GLY A 86 27.37 10.17 0.85
C GLY A 86 27.02 9.51 2.20
N VAL A 87 25.76 9.44 2.58
CA VAL A 87 25.30 8.82 3.84
C VAL A 87 25.05 7.33 3.68
N SER A 88 24.52 6.92 2.53
CA SER A 88 24.20 5.50 2.26
C SER A 88 25.45 4.63 2.26
N LYS A 89 25.34 3.47 2.89
CA LYS A 89 26.36 2.40 2.83
C LYS A 89 26.07 1.36 1.76
N SER A 90 24.92 1.47 1.08
CA SER A 90 24.50 0.57 0.02
C SER A 90 24.67 1.25 -1.33
N LEU A 91 25.37 0.60 -2.26
CA LEU A 91 25.50 1.07 -3.65
C LEU A 91 24.16 1.10 -4.37
N SER A 92 23.34 0.06 -4.22
CA SER A 92 22.10 -0.13 -4.98
C SER A 92 20.89 0.61 -4.37
N LEU A 93 20.95 0.95 -3.08
CA LEU A 93 19.87 1.62 -2.35
C LEU A 93 20.18 3.08 -2.01
N ASP A 94 21.22 3.65 -2.63
CA ASP A 94 21.54 5.06 -2.47
C ASP A 94 20.58 5.92 -3.30
N ILE A 95 19.59 6.50 -2.62
CA ILE A 95 18.56 7.31 -3.26
C ILE A 95 19.09 8.65 -3.77
N TYR A 96 20.11 9.20 -3.11
CA TYR A 96 20.74 10.43 -3.58
C TYR A 96 21.46 10.21 -4.92
N ASP A 97 22.31 9.18 -5.00
CA ASP A 97 23.05 8.88 -6.22
C ASP A 97 22.11 8.44 -7.36
N GLN A 98 21.02 7.76 -7.05
CA GLN A 98 19.98 7.45 -8.04
C GLN A 98 19.34 8.72 -8.60
N TRP A 99 18.96 9.66 -7.73
CA TRP A 99 18.39 10.93 -8.14
C TRP A 99 19.39 11.79 -8.93
N ASP A 100 20.64 11.92 -8.45
CA ASP A 100 21.70 12.71 -9.11
C ASP A 100 22.00 12.17 -10.53
N ALA A 101 22.02 10.83 -10.68
CA ALA A 101 22.19 10.21 -11.98
C ALA A 101 21.01 10.52 -12.93
N MET A 102 19.77 10.51 -12.43
CA MET A 102 18.58 10.84 -13.22
C MET A 102 18.56 12.33 -13.61
N GLU A 103 18.90 13.24 -12.69
CA GLU A 103 19.00 14.69 -12.99
C GLU A 103 20.03 14.97 -14.10
N LYS A 104 21.24 14.42 -13.96
CA LYS A 104 22.32 14.58 -14.93
C LYS A 104 22.10 13.86 -16.26
N GLY A 105 21.39 12.74 -16.20
CA GLY A 105 21.11 11.87 -17.34
C GLY A 105 19.74 12.10 -18.01
N HIS A 106 19.07 13.22 -17.73
CA HIS A 106 17.76 13.55 -18.29
C HIS A 106 16.71 12.42 -18.10
N GLY A 107 16.63 11.89 -16.88
CA GLY A 107 15.72 10.82 -16.49
C GLY A 107 16.26 9.40 -16.68
N LYS A 108 17.51 9.25 -17.13
CA LYS A 108 18.14 7.93 -17.22
C LYS A 108 18.43 7.39 -15.81
N TRP A 109 17.99 6.16 -15.56
CA TRP A 109 18.27 5.49 -14.30
C TRP A 109 19.75 5.22 -14.10
N ARG A 110 20.20 5.22 -12.85
CA ARG A 110 21.59 4.93 -12.49
C ARG A 110 22.05 3.53 -12.98
N PHE A 111 21.16 2.55 -12.86
CA PHE A 111 21.37 1.16 -13.31
C PHE A 111 20.36 0.79 -14.40
N THR A 112 20.45 -0.42 -14.92
CA THR A 112 19.53 -0.94 -15.94
C THR A 112 18.08 -0.90 -15.40
N SER A 113 17.23 -0.15 -16.07
CA SER A 113 15.83 -0.01 -15.67
C SER A 113 14.98 -1.17 -16.22
N PRO A 114 13.93 -1.60 -15.50
CA PRO A 114 12.97 -2.58 -15.98
C PRO A 114 11.97 -1.91 -16.94
N THR A 115 12.42 -1.58 -18.16
CA THR A 115 11.69 -0.71 -19.10
C THR A 115 10.27 -1.18 -19.41
N HIS A 116 10.03 -2.50 -19.53
CA HIS A 116 8.69 -3.04 -19.75
C HIS A 116 7.77 -2.77 -18.57
N VAL A 117 8.28 -2.91 -17.33
CA VAL A 117 7.51 -2.62 -16.12
C VAL A 117 7.21 -1.13 -15.99
N VAL A 118 8.18 -0.27 -16.34
CA VAL A 118 7.99 1.19 -16.35
C VAL A 118 6.94 1.58 -17.40
N ARG A 119 6.94 0.94 -18.58
CA ARG A 119 5.92 1.18 -19.60
C ARG A 119 4.53 0.73 -19.15
N ALA A 120 4.44 -0.44 -18.50
CA ALA A 120 3.20 -0.92 -17.90
C ALA A 120 2.71 0.02 -16.77
N PHE A 121 3.63 0.55 -15.96
CA PHE A 121 3.29 1.53 -14.92
C PHE A 121 2.73 2.83 -15.50
N LYS A 122 3.29 3.31 -16.62
CA LYS A 122 2.73 4.47 -17.34
C LYS A 122 1.27 4.20 -17.79
N GLN A 123 1.01 3.00 -18.30
CA GLN A 123 -0.35 2.60 -18.69
C GLN A 123 -1.30 2.57 -17.46
N ALA A 124 -0.85 2.00 -16.35
CA ALA A 124 -1.62 1.97 -15.11
C ALA A 124 -1.94 3.37 -14.56
N MET A 125 -1.02 4.32 -14.72
CA MET A 125 -1.26 5.74 -14.38
C MET A 125 -2.31 6.39 -15.29
N ASP A 126 -2.30 6.06 -16.57
CA ASP A 126 -3.32 6.55 -17.52
C ASP A 126 -4.70 5.97 -17.20
N GLU A 127 -4.76 4.68 -16.83
CA GLU A 127 -5.99 4.01 -16.39
C GLU A 127 -6.52 4.61 -15.09
N LEU A 128 -5.64 4.89 -14.11
CA LEU A 128 -6.00 5.58 -12.88
C LEU A 128 -6.61 6.97 -13.17
N ALA A 129 -6.00 7.72 -14.07
CA ALA A 129 -6.52 9.03 -14.47
C ALA A 129 -7.87 8.93 -15.21
N ALA A 130 -8.03 7.93 -16.09
CA ALA A 130 -9.27 7.67 -16.82
C ALA A 130 -10.42 7.22 -15.89
N GLU A 131 -10.12 6.49 -14.81
CA GLU A 131 -11.09 6.10 -13.77
C GLU A 131 -11.63 7.32 -12.98
N GLY A 132 -10.93 8.45 -13.00
CA GLY A 132 -11.25 9.65 -12.23
C GLY A 132 -10.26 9.94 -11.09
N GLY A 133 -9.08 9.34 -11.16
CA GLY A 133 -7.98 9.55 -10.21
C GLY A 133 -8.13 8.76 -8.91
N VAL A 134 -7.34 9.16 -7.93
CA VAL A 134 -7.26 8.48 -6.62
C VAL A 134 -8.61 8.48 -5.91
N GLU A 135 -9.37 9.57 -6.00
CA GLU A 135 -10.67 9.70 -5.32
C GLU A 135 -11.69 8.68 -5.84
N ALA A 136 -11.79 8.52 -7.17
CA ALA A 136 -12.71 7.56 -7.77
C ALA A 136 -12.30 6.12 -7.44
N ARG A 137 -10.99 5.81 -7.51
CA ARG A 137 -10.45 4.51 -7.13
C ARG A 137 -10.67 4.19 -5.65
N HIS A 138 -10.45 5.16 -4.78
CA HIS A 138 -10.74 5.03 -3.36
C HIS A 138 -12.21 4.70 -3.11
N ALA A 139 -13.10 5.45 -3.75
CA ALA A 139 -14.54 5.21 -3.62
C ALA A 139 -14.95 3.81 -4.11
N ARG A 140 -14.32 3.28 -5.19
CA ARG A 140 -14.54 1.91 -5.65
C ARG A 140 -14.04 0.90 -4.62
N TYR A 141 -12.84 1.08 -4.08
CA TYR A 141 -12.28 0.18 -3.06
C TYR A 141 -13.09 0.18 -1.77
N CYS A 142 -13.64 1.34 -1.36
CA CYS A 142 -14.57 1.38 -0.22
C CYS A 142 -15.84 0.57 -0.50
N ARG A 143 -16.46 0.73 -1.68
CA ARG A 143 -17.64 -0.08 -2.05
C ARG A 143 -17.34 -1.58 -2.09
N ASN A 144 -16.20 -1.98 -2.68
CA ASN A 144 -15.75 -3.38 -2.69
C ASN A 144 -15.60 -3.93 -1.27
N HIS A 145 -14.98 -3.14 -0.40
CA HIS A 145 -14.79 -3.49 1.01
C HIS A 145 -16.13 -3.65 1.73
N ASP A 146 -17.06 -2.73 1.54
CA ASP A 146 -18.36 -2.75 2.21
C ASP A 146 -19.15 -4.01 1.81
N VAL A 147 -19.23 -4.32 0.51
CA VAL A 147 -19.90 -5.54 0.01
C VAL A 147 -19.25 -6.80 0.57
N LEU A 148 -17.89 -6.87 0.53
CA LEU A 148 -17.16 -8.00 1.08
C LEU A 148 -17.45 -8.20 2.57
N VAL A 149 -17.34 -7.13 3.37
CA VAL A 149 -17.48 -7.23 4.83
C VAL A 149 -18.91 -7.53 5.23
N GLU A 150 -19.91 -6.91 4.59
CA GLU A 150 -21.33 -7.20 4.83
C GLU A 150 -21.66 -8.65 4.47
N GLY A 151 -21.21 -9.13 3.29
CA GLY A 151 -21.39 -10.50 2.87
C GLY A 151 -20.76 -11.50 3.82
N MET A 152 -19.51 -11.30 4.21
CA MET A 152 -18.81 -12.19 5.14
C MET A 152 -19.46 -12.18 6.54
N ARG A 153 -19.90 -11.02 7.04
CA ARG A 153 -20.62 -10.92 8.32
C ARG A 153 -21.98 -11.64 8.28
N SER A 154 -22.69 -11.58 7.16
CA SER A 154 -23.95 -12.34 6.96
C SER A 154 -23.76 -13.86 7.02
N LEU A 155 -22.56 -14.32 6.63
CA LEU A 155 -22.13 -15.73 6.73
C LEU A 155 -21.57 -16.10 8.13
N GLY A 156 -21.56 -15.16 9.08
CA GLY A 156 -21.11 -15.41 10.45
C GLY A 156 -19.62 -15.16 10.71
N PHE A 157 -18.85 -14.71 9.72
CA PHE A 157 -17.45 -14.34 9.93
C PHE A 157 -17.33 -13.01 10.67
N LYS A 158 -16.24 -12.85 11.42
CA LYS A 158 -15.91 -11.61 12.15
C LYS A 158 -14.63 -11.00 11.62
N THR A 159 -14.61 -9.69 11.48
CA THR A 159 -13.38 -8.96 11.16
C THR A 159 -12.44 -8.93 12.37
N LEU A 160 -11.14 -8.98 12.14
CA LEU A 160 -10.12 -8.83 13.17
C LEU A 160 -10.15 -7.45 13.81
N LEU A 161 -10.31 -6.42 12.98
CA LEU A 161 -10.29 -5.02 13.38
C LEU A 161 -11.71 -4.46 13.50
N LYS A 162 -11.83 -3.38 14.27
CA LYS A 162 -13.02 -2.53 14.27
C LYS A 162 -13.05 -1.67 13.00
N ASP A 163 -14.26 -1.28 12.59
CA ASP A 163 -14.47 -0.56 11.33
C ASP A 163 -13.73 0.79 11.29
N GLU A 164 -13.58 1.46 12.45
CA GLU A 164 -12.95 2.79 12.54
C GLU A 164 -11.45 2.80 12.15
N VAL A 165 -10.78 1.66 12.21
CA VAL A 165 -9.35 1.54 11.89
C VAL A 165 -9.08 0.61 10.71
N GLN A 166 -10.15 0.04 10.13
CA GLN A 166 -10.05 -0.88 9.00
C GLN A 166 -9.75 -0.12 7.70
N SER A 167 -8.76 -0.58 6.94
CA SER A 167 -8.48 -0.04 5.61
C SER A 167 -9.44 -0.61 4.57
N PRO A 168 -9.71 0.14 3.49
CA PRO A 168 -10.50 -0.39 2.36
C PRO A 168 -9.66 -1.24 1.39
N VAL A 169 -8.45 -1.65 1.78
CA VAL A 169 -7.46 -2.31 0.88
C VAL A 169 -7.47 -3.82 1.07
N ILE A 170 -7.54 -4.26 2.32
CA ILE A 170 -7.48 -5.68 2.69
C ILE A 170 -8.14 -5.87 4.05
N THR A 171 -8.90 -6.94 4.21
CA THR A 171 -9.57 -7.29 5.47
C THR A 171 -9.07 -8.61 6.00
N SER A 172 -8.73 -8.64 7.29
CA SER A 172 -8.45 -9.87 8.03
C SER A 172 -9.71 -10.35 8.73
N PHE A 173 -10.08 -11.60 8.46
CA PHE A 173 -11.21 -12.28 9.10
C PHE A 173 -10.70 -13.32 10.09
N LEU A 174 -11.36 -13.42 11.24
CA LEU A 174 -11.12 -14.48 12.21
C LEU A 174 -11.68 -15.81 11.68
N TYR A 175 -11.06 -16.92 12.04
CA TYR A 175 -11.68 -18.24 11.84
C TYR A 175 -12.99 -18.30 12.63
N PRO A 176 -14.07 -18.81 12.05
CA PRO A 176 -15.38 -18.83 12.71
C PRO A 176 -15.39 -19.73 13.95
N ASP A 177 -14.65 -20.84 13.91
CA ASP A 177 -14.50 -21.81 14.99
C ASP A 177 -13.17 -22.56 14.87
N LYS A 178 -12.92 -23.50 15.81
CA LYS A 178 -11.69 -24.29 15.86
C LYS A 178 -11.61 -25.43 14.83
N GLU A 179 -12.74 -25.78 14.22
CA GLU A 179 -12.85 -26.84 13.23
C GLU A 179 -12.69 -26.30 11.81
N PHE A 180 -12.62 -24.97 11.65
CA PHE A 180 -12.46 -24.31 10.35
C PHE A 180 -11.13 -24.69 9.68
N ASP A 181 -11.22 -25.40 8.56
CA ASP A 181 -10.05 -25.74 7.73
C ASP A 181 -9.87 -24.68 6.63
N PHE A 182 -8.89 -23.80 6.85
CA PHE A 182 -8.55 -22.77 5.87
C PHE A 182 -8.10 -23.35 4.52
N LYS A 183 -7.43 -24.50 4.50
CA LYS A 183 -6.97 -25.11 3.24
C LYS A 183 -8.15 -25.60 2.41
N GLU A 184 -9.13 -26.24 3.02
CA GLU A 184 -10.36 -26.66 2.35
C GLU A 184 -11.13 -25.45 1.83
N PHE A 185 -11.30 -24.41 2.66
CA PHE A 185 -11.94 -23.15 2.28
C PHE A 185 -11.23 -22.49 1.08
N TYR A 186 -9.90 -22.38 1.15
CA TYR A 186 -9.07 -21.83 0.06
C TYR A 186 -9.26 -22.63 -1.25
N HIS A 187 -9.23 -23.96 -1.20
CA HIS A 187 -9.41 -24.79 -2.38
C HIS A 187 -10.78 -24.61 -3.02
N LYS A 188 -11.84 -24.56 -2.23
CA LYS A 188 -13.21 -24.30 -2.72
C LYS A 188 -13.34 -22.93 -3.38
N LEU A 189 -12.72 -21.90 -2.84
CA LEU A 189 -12.69 -20.58 -3.47
C LEU A 189 -11.86 -20.58 -4.75
N LYS A 190 -10.70 -21.24 -4.75
CA LYS A 190 -9.85 -21.36 -5.93
C LYS A 190 -10.55 -22.08 -7.10
N GLU A 191 -11.33 -23.11 -6.83
CA GLU A 191 -12.17 -23.80 -7.84
C GLU A 191 -13.20 -22.86 -8.47
N LYS A 192 -13.62 -21.84 -7.74
CA LYS A 192 -14.51 -20.75 -8.22
C LYS A 192 -13.76 -19.58 -8.86
N GLY A 193 -12.43 -19.63 -8.96
CA GLY A 193 -11.60 -18.59 -9.56
C GLY A 193 -11.05 -17.55 -8.58
N PHE A 194 -11.30 -17.69 -7.28
CA PHE A 194 -10.84 -16.73 -6.27
C PHE A 194 -9.63 -17.23 -5.51
N VAL A 195 -8.63 -16.37 -5.34
CA VAL A 195 -7.42 -16.64 -4.56
C VAL A 195 -7.33 -15.66 -3.40
N ILE A 196 -7.30 -16.20 -2.19
CA ILE A 196 -7.20 -15.42 -0.95
C ILE A 196 -5.88 -15.73 -0.24
N TYR A 197 -5.61 -15.05 0.88
CA TYR A 197 -4.35 -15.16 1.59
C TYR A 197 -4.52 -15.75 2.99
N PRO A 198 -3.59 -16.61 3.46
CA PRO A 198 -3.56 -17.03 4.86
C PRO A 198 -3.27 -15.82 5.75
N GLY A 199 -3.67 -15.90 7.01
CA GLY A 199 -3.27 -14.94 8.04
C GLY A 199 -1.77 -14.93 8.29
N LYS A 200 -1.26 -13.83 8.83
CA LYS A 200 0.16 -13.65 9.17
C LYS A 200 0.39 -13.24 10.62
N ILE A 201 -0.67 -13.12 11.41
CA ILE A 201 -0.55 -12.76 12.82
C ILE A 201 -0.41 -14.03 13.68
N SER A 202 0.42 -13.95 14.71
CA SER A 202 0.71 -15.09 15.62
C SER A 202 -0.29 -15.23 16.78
N GLN A 203 -1.17 -14.24 16.96
CA GLN A 203 -2.04 -14.16 18.14
C GLN A 203 -3.49 -14.60 17.87
N ALA A 204 -3.86 -14.82 16.60
CA ALA A 204 -5.19 -15.28 16.21
C ALA A 204 -5.14 -16.02 14.88
N ASP A 205 -5.99 -17.05 14.76
CA ASP A 205 -6.19 -17.75 13.50
C ASP A 205 -7.04 -16.89 12.58
N THR A 206 -6.45 -16.47 11.47
CA THR A 206 -7.06 -15.54 10.52
C THR A 206 -6.76 -15.91 9.08
N PHE A 207 -7.56 -15.38 8.17
CA PHE A 207 -7.24 -15.30 6.75
C PHE A 207 -7.54 -13.88 6.25
N ARG A 208 -7.05 -13.56 5.06
CA ARG A 208 -7.18 -12.20 4.51
C ARG A 208 -7.77 -12.23 3.12
N ILE A 209 -8.65 -11.28 2.85
CA ILE A 209 -9.18 -11.01 1.52
C ILE A 209 -8.80 -9.58 1.14
N GLY A 210 -8.09 -9.43 0.02
CA GLY A 210 -7.79 -8.12 -0.58
C GLY A 210 -8.89 -7.75 -1.57
N ASN A 211 -9.16 -6.46 -1.68
CA ASN A 211 -10.22 -5.94 -2.55
C ASN A 211 -9.71 -4.79 -3.45
N ILE A 212 -8.41 -4.79 -3.73
CA ILE A 212 -7.76 -3.91 -4.70
C ILE A 212 -7.53 -4.66 -6.02
N GLY A 213 -7.27 -3.92 -7.07
CA GLY A 213 -7.06 -4.44 -8.42
C GLY A 213 -8.22 -4.06 -9.34
N ASP A 214 -8.29 -4.70 -10.48
CA ASP A 214 -9.39 -4.53 -11.43
C ASP A 214 -10.56 -5.44 -11.05
N VAL A 215 -11.14 -5.14 -9.89
CA VAL A 215 -12.30 -5.82 -9.31
C VAL A 215 -13.34 -4.81 -8.87
N PHE A 216 -14.60 -5.21 -8.93
CA PHE A 216 -15.77 -4.38 -8.72
C PHE A 216 -16.69 -5.01 -7.66
N PRO A 217 -17.70 -4.28 -7.13
CA PRO A 217 -18.60 -4.83 -6.13
C PRO A 217 -19.29 -6.14 -6.53
N GLU A 218 -19.49 -6.36 -7.84
CA GLU A 218 -20.11 -7.55 -8.40
C GLU A 218 -19.24 -8.82 -8.30
N ASP A 219 -17.94 -8.64 -8.06
CA ASP A 219 -16.97 -9.73 -7.90
C ASP A 219 -16.94 -10.29 -6.47
N PHE A 220 -17.60 -9.62 -5.52
CA PHE A 220 -17.65 -9.96 -4.10
C PHE A 220 -19.03 -10.43 -3.68
#